data_15bbc622b2816ff87b438a267c15e6f3
#
_entry.id   15bbc622b2816ff87b438a267c15e6f3
#
_cell.length_a   1.000
_cell.length_b   1.000
_cell.length_c   1.000
_cell.angle_alpha   90.00
_cell.angle_beta   90.00
_cell.angle_gamma   90.00
#
_symmetry.space_group_name_H-M   'P 1'
#
loop_
_entity.id
_entity.type
_entity.pdbx_description
1 polymer ?
#
loop_
_entity_poly.entity_id
_entity_poly.type
_entity_poly.pdbx_seq_one_letter_code
_entity_poly.pdbx_strand_id
1 'polypeptide(L)' 'MTNQNKTDIGLIGLAVMGENLALNMESKGWYVSVYNRTVPGVEEGVVDRFMNSRAKGKNIEGFTDIKAFVDSI' A
#
# COMPACT_ATOMS: atom_id res chain seq x y z
N MET A 1 1.21 -20.54 2.92
CA MET A 1 1.98 -19.67 3.79
C MET A 1 2.78 -18.65 3.00
N THR A 2 2.86 -17.47 3.49
CA THR A 2 3.53 -16.41 2.77
C THR A 2 5.03 -16.44 2.98
N ASN A 3 5.73 -15.89 2.00
CA ASN A 3 7.14 -15.63 2.09
C ASN A 3 7.36 -14.48 3.10
N GLN A 4 8.33 -14.61 3.98
CA GLN A 4 8.59 -13.60 5.01
C GLN A 4 8.95 -12.23 4.45
N ASN A 5 9.51 -12.18 3.24
CA ASN A 5 9.94 -10.94 2.60
C ASN A 5 8.89 -10.37 1.66
N LYS A 6 7.71 -10.97 1.62
CA LYS A 6 6.65 -10.56 0.72
C LYS A 6 5.36 -10.33 1.47
N THR A 7 4.51 -9.49 0.88
CA THR A 7 3.19 -9.25 1.43
C THR A 7 2.21 -10.29 0.95
N ASP A 8 1.07 -10.39 1.63
CA ASP A 8 0.04 -11.36 1.33
C ASP A 8 -0.85 -10.93 0.18
N ILE A 9 -1.06 -9.63 0.03
CA ILE A 9 -2.03 -9.10 -0.94
C ILE A 9 -1.58 -7.72 -1.40
N GLY A 10 -1.89 -7.38 -2.63
CA GLY A 10 -1.58 -6.09 -3.21
C GLY A 10 -2.83 -5.31 -3.56
N LEU A 11 -2.77 -4.00 -3.40
CA LEU A 11 -3.87 -3.10 -3.71
C LEU A 11 -3.37 -1.95 -4.57
N ILE A 12 -4.01 -1.73 -5.69
CA ILE A 12 -3.67 -0.63 -6.60
C ILE A 12 -4.69 0.49 -6.44
N GLY A 13 -4.18 1.70 -6.22
CA GLY A 13 -5.01 2.89 -6.05
C GLY A 13 -5.21 3.25 -4.60
N LEU A 14 -4.82 4.47 -4.23
CA LEU A 14 -4.94 4.97 -2.86
C LEU A 14 -5.85 6.20 -2.78
N ALA A 15 -7.00 6.14 -3.43
CA ALA A 15 -8.08 7.04 -3.10
C ALA A 15 -8.66 6.64 -1.74
N VAL A 16 -9.61 7.42 -1.23
CA VAL A 16 -10.15 7.19 0.12
C VAL A 16 -10.64 5.76 0.30
N MET A 17 -11.34 5.21 -0.68
CA MET A 17 -11.82 3.83 -0.60
C MET A 17 -10.67 2.82 -0.57
N GLY A 18 -9.63 3.07 -1.38
CA GLY A 18 -8.46 2.20 -1.40
C GLY A 18 -7.71 2.20 -0.07
N GLU A 19 -7.56 3.37 0.55
CA GLU A 19 -6.95 3.47 1.87
C GLU A 19 -7.75 2.69 2.91
N ASN A 20 -9.06 2.88 2.91
CA ASN A 20 -9.93 2.17 3.86
C ASN A 20 -9.86 0.67 3.67
N LEU A 21 -9.81 0.20 2.43
CA LEU A 21 -9.73 -1.22 2.14
C LEU A 21 -8.39 -1.80 2.61
N ALA A 22 -7.30 -1.09 2.37
CA ALA A 22 -5.98 -1.53 2.82
C ALA A 22 -5.93 -1.65 4.35
N LEU A 23 -6.45 -0.65 5.05
CA LEU A 23 -6.50 -0.66 6.50
C LEU A 23 -7.38 -1.78 7.04
N ASN A 24 -8.51 -2.03 6.38
CA ASN A 24 -9.41 -3.11 6.78
C ASN A 24 -8.74 -4.48 6.61
N MET A 25 -8.06 -4.70 5.49
CA MET A 25 -7.35 -5.96 5.26
C MET A 25 -6.24 -6.15 6.29
N GLU A 26 -5.48 -5.11 6.59
CA GLU A 26 -4.42 -5.20 7.58
C GLU A 26 -4.97 -5.51 8.96
N SER A 27 -6.10 -4.92 9.31
CA SER A 27 -6.73 -5.17 10.62
C SER A 27 -7.19 -6.61 10.78
N LYS A 28 -7.34 -7.33 9.68
CA LYS A 28 -7.73 -8.75 9.69
C LYS A 28 -6.53 -9.69 9.64
N GLY A 29 -5.33 -9.15 9.75
CA GLY A 29 -4.12 -9.94 9.82
C GLY A 29 -3.34 -10.09 8.53
N TRP A 30 -3.76 -9.39 7.46
CA TRP A 30 -3.05 -9.44 6.19
C TRP A 30 -1.88 -8.46 6.16
N TYR A 31 -0.78 -8.87 5.55
CA TYR A 31 0.34 -7.97 5.27
C TYR A 31 0.10 -7.42 3.86
N VAL A 32 -0.08 -6.11 3.72
CA VAL A 32 -0.62 -5.49 2.51
C VAL A 32 0.41 -4.64 1.80
N SER A 33 0.52 -4.79 0.48
CA SER A 33 1.26 -3.85 -0.37
C SER A 33 0.26 -2.91 -1.03
N VAL A 34 0.58 -1.62 -1.05
CA VAL A 34 -0.26 -0.63 -1.72
C VAL A 34 0.56 0.10 -2.78
N TYR A 35 -0.08 0.42 -3.88
CA TYR A 35 0.55 1.14 -4.98
C TYR A 35 -0.35 2.25 -5.47
N ASN A 36 0.24 3.41 -5.71
CA ASN A 36 -0.42 4.48 -6.44
C ASN A 36 0.62 5.17 -7.29
N ARG A 37 0.29 5.39 -8.56
CA ARG A 37 1.22 6.07 -9.45
C ARG A 37 1.35 7.54 -9.03
N THR A 38 2.51 8.13 -9.31
CA THR A 38 2.71 9.54 -9.05
C THR A 38 2.33 10.34 -10.29
N VAL A 39 1.36 11.24 -10.13
CA VAL A 39 0.96 12.16 -11.20
C VAL A 39 1.23 13.57 -10.69
N PRO A 40 2.23 14.28 -11.25
CA PRO A 40 2.59 15.62 -10.76
C PRO A 40 1.40 16.56 -10.75
N GLY A 41 1.22 17.24 -9.62
CA GLY A 41 0.14 18.19 -9.44
C GLY A 41 -1.22 17.58 -9.14
N VAL A 42 -1.37 16.25 -9.23
CA VAL A 42 -2.67 15.59 -9.01
C VAL A 42 -2.58 14.53 -7.91
N GLU A 43 -1.69 13.55 -8.10
CA GLU A 43 -1.57 12.43 -7.15
C GLU A 43 -0.19 12.39 -6.51
N GLU A 44 0.50 13.52 -6.52
CA GLU A 44 1.84 13.60 -5.97
C GLU A 44 1.84 13.36 -4.46
N GLY A 45 2.71 12.47 -4.00
CA GLY A 45 2.87 12.22 -2.58
C GLY A 45 1.76 11.42 -1.90
N VAL A 46 0.85 10.82 -2.67
CA VAL A 46 -0.26 10.06 -2.10
C VAL A 46 0.22 8.91 -1.24
N VAL A 47 1.16 8.10 -1.76
CA VAL A 47 1.68 6.95 -1.02
C VAL A 47 2.41 7.41 0.23
N ASP A 48 3.26 8.43 0.10
CA ASP A 48 4.03 8.93 1.23
C ASP A 48 3.12 9.46 2.34
N ARG A 49 2.08 10.19 1.97
CA ARG A 49 1.12 10.70 2.96
C ARG A 49 0.41 9.57 3.69
N PHE A 50 -0.03 8.55 2.95
CA PHE A 50 -0.69 7.41 3.55
C PHE A 50 0.23 6.65 4.49
N MET A 51 1.47 6.38 4.05
CA MET A 51 2.43 5.63 4.86
C MET A 51 2.85 6.39 6.11
N ASN A 52 2.88 7.72 6.06
CA ASN A 52 3.29 8.54 7.20
C ASN A 52 2.12 8.93 8.11
N SER A 53 0.91 8.55 7.77
CA SER A 53 -0.27 8.88 8.56
C SER A 53 -1.04 7.62 8.96
N ARG A 54 -2.04 7.23 8.18
CA ARG A 54 -2.96 6.15 8.56
C ARG A 54 -2.31 4.78 8.60
N ALA A 55 -1.28 4.55 7.77
CA ALA A 55 -0.61 3.26 7.70
C ALA A 55 0.62 3.16 8.61
N LYS A 56 0.96 4.24 9.31
CA LYS A 56 2.15 4.25 10.14
C LYS A 56 2.07 3.20 11.25
N GLY A 57 3.11 2.36 11.32
CA GLY A 57 3.18 1.29 12.32
C GLY A 57 2.37 0.06 11.99
N LYS A 58 1.74 0.00 10.82
CA LYS A 58 0.94 -1.15 10.39
C LYS A 58 1.70 -2.03 9.41
N ASN A 59 1.20 -3.24 9.19
CA ASN A 59 1.81 -4.19 8.25
C ASN A 59 1.42 -3.87 6.81
N ILE A 60 1.77 -2.67 6.36
CA ILE A 60 1.48 -2.14 5.04
C ILE A 60 2.75 -1.57 4.45
N GLU A 61 3.06 -1.94 3.20
CA GLU A 61 4.18 -1.35 2.45
C GLU A 61 3.66 -0.54 1.28
N GLY A 62 4.21 0.65 1.09
CA GLY A 62 3.78 1.56 0.04
C GLY A 62 4.76 1.63 -1.11
N PHE A 63 4.25 1.69 -2.34
CA PHE A 63 5.06 1.72 -3.55
C PHE A 63 4.54 2.76 -4.54
N THR A 64 5.46 3.39 -5.25
CA THR A 64 5.15 4.26 -6.38
C THR A 64 5.69 3.71 -7.69
N ASP A 65 6.43 2.60 -7.65
CA ASP A 65 6.96 1.89 -8.80
C ASP A 65 6.23 0.56 -8.95
N ILE A 66 5.62 0.34 -10.10
CA ILE A 66 4.79 -0.86 -10.32
C ILE A 66 5.62 -2.14 -10.26
N LYS A 67 6.85 -2.11 -10.73
CA LYS A 67 7.69 -3.30 -10.70
C LYS A 67 8.03 -3.69 -9.27
N ALA A 68 8.41 -2.72 -8.44
CA ALA A 68 8.70 -2.97 -7.04
C ALA A 68 7.46 -3.48 -6.30
N PHE A 69 6.29 -2.92 -6.63
CA PHE A 69 5.03 -3.36 -6.08
C PHE A 69 4.73 -4.83 -6.41
N VAL A 70 4.86 -5.19 -7.68
CA VAL A 70 4.61 -6.57 -8.11
C VAL A 70 5.59 -7.54 -7.45
N ASP A 71 6.85 -7.14 -7.34
CA ASP A 71 7.88 -7.98 -6.72
C ASP A 71 7.68 -8.15 -5.21
N SER A 72 6.88 -7.28 -4.58
CA SER A 72 6.62 -7.35 -3.14
C SER A 72 5.58 -8.39 -2.76
N ILE A 73 4.84 -8.87 -3.73
CA ILE A 73 3.73 -9.81 -3.49
C ILE A 73 4.18 -11.24 -3.68
#